data_a47c0fbaaec67b389a34dc3244733aed
#
_entry.id   a47c0fbaaec67b389a34dc3244733aed
#
_cell.length_a   1.000
_cell.length_b   1.000
_cell.length_c   1.000
_cell.angle_alpha   90.00
_cell.angle_beta   90.00
_cell.angle_gamma   90.00
#
_symmetry.space_group_name_H-M   'P 1'
#
loop_
_entity.id
_entity.type
_entity.pdbx_description
1 polymer ?
#
loop_
_entity_poly.entity_id
_entity_poly.type
_entity_poly.pdbx_seq_one_letter_code
_entity_poly.pdbx_strand_id
1 'polypeptide(L)'
;MKQYVLDANAVLRYLTKGPGIERLDRLFAQAQKGEARLSISVVNRGEVLYNLAKRAGMLDAIETLRIIAHYIESVDATEEQSNGAAALKHIYKLGFADCYAADLAIRRGATLVTADLDFTKLGKQLKVMALPRHVK
;
A
#
# COMPACT_ATOMS: atom_id res chain seq x y z
N MET A 1 8.21 9.65 -14.42
CA MET A 1 7.45 9.75 -13.14
C MET A 1 7.65 8.47 -12.34
N LYS A 2 8.04 8.60 -11.07
CA LYS A 2 8.21 7.44 -10.21
C LYS A 2 6.87 6.88 -9.78
N GLN A 3 6.79 5.56 -9.74
CA GLN A 3 5.57 4.87 -9.33
C GLN A 3 5.79 4.13 -8.02
N TYR A 4 4.81 4.26 -7.14
CA TYR A 4 4.79 3.63 -5.82
C TYR A 4 3.47 2.90 -5.62
N VAL A 5 3.54 1.75 -4.98
CA VAL A 5 2.37 1.03 -4.48
C VAL A 5 2.44 1.06 -2.97
N LEU A 6 1.34 1.46 -2.32
CA LEU A 6 1.26 1.48 -0.87
C LEU A 6 0.45 0.28 -0.40
N ASP A 7 0.92 -0.43 0.63
CA ASP A 7 0.08 -1.43 1.29
C ASP A 7 -0.84 -0.74 2.29
N ALA A 8 -1.72 -1.51 2.92
CA ALA A 8 -2.69 -0.94 3.86
C ALA A 8 -2.00 -0.27 5.04
N ASN A 9 -0.92 -0.87 5.55
CA ASN A 9 -0.20 -0.32 6.69
C ASN A 9 0.42 1.04 6.37
N ALA A 10 1.00 1.20 5.18
CA ALA A 10 1.59 2.47 4.77
C ALA A 10 0.53 3.58 4.74
N VAL A 11 -0.64 3.30 4.19
CA VAL A 11 -1.72 4.28 4.15
C VAL A 11 -2.22 4.62 5.56
N LEU A 12 -2.39 3.60 6.40
CA LEU A 12 -2.82 3.83 7.79
C LEU A 12 -1.80 4.68 8.55
N ARG A 13 -0.51 4.46 8.33
CA ARG A 13 0.54 5.28 8.95
C ARG A 13 0.49 6.72 8.50
N TYR A 14 0.23 6.95 7.22
CA TYR A 14 0.06 8.31 6.72
C TYR A 14 -1.12 9.00 7.42
N LEU A 15 -2.25 8.31 7.52
CA LEU A 15 -3.46 8.86 8.10
C LEU A 15 -3.35 9.08 9.61
N THR A 16 -2.60 8.24 10.31
CA THR A 16 -2.42 8.35 11.78
C THR A 16 -1.13 9.07 12.16
N LYS A 17 -0.36 9.54 11.21
CA LYS A 17 0.93 10.20 11.41
C LYS A 17 1.89 9.34 12.23
N GLY A 18 1.96 8.06 11.87
CA GLY A 18 2.82 7.10 12.55
C GLY A 18 4.28 7.16 12.11
N PRO A 19 5.09 6.19 12.55
CA PRO A 19 6.51 6.14 12.18
C PRO A 19 6.72 6.14 10.67
N GLY A 20 7.64 6.98 10.20
CA GLY A 20 7.90 7.16 8.76
C GLY A 20 7.07 8.25 8.12
N ILE A 21 6.34 9.05 8.92
CA ILE A 21 5.46 10.09 8.40
C ILE A 21 6.22 11.10 7.53
N GLU A 22 7.47 11.41 7.83
CA GLU A 22 8.23 12.36 7.04
C GLU A 22 8.43 11.88 5.60
N ARG A 23 8.71 10.59 5.41
CA ARG A 23 8.82 10.00 4.08
C ARG A 23 7.48 9.98 3.37
N LEU A 24 6.42 9.63 4.09
CA LEU A 24 5.08 9.57 3.53
C LEU A 24 4.59 10.96 3.13
N ASP A 25 4.84 11.97 3.96
CA ASP A 25 4.50 13.36 3.61
C ASP A 25 5.21 13.79 2.33
N ARG A 26 6.49 13.44 2.17
CA ARG A 26 7.23 13.75 0.94
C ARG A 26 6.64 13.05 -0.28
N LEU A 27 6.26 11.77 -0.13
CA LEU A 27 5.63 11.02 -1.23
C LEU A 27 4.31 11.65 -1.66
N PHE A 28 3.46 11.99 -0.69
CA PHE A 28 2.18 12.61 -0.98
C PHE A 28 2.35 14.00 -1.60
N ALA A 29 3.35 14.76 -1.12
CA ALA A 29 3.67 16.05 -1.73
C ALA A 29 4.14 15.90 -3.18
N GLN A 30 4.96 14.90 -3.46
CA GLN A 30 5.40 14.60 -4.82
C GLN A 30 4.22 14.20 -5.72
N ALA A 31 3.30 13.39 -5.18
CA ALA A 31 2.09 13.00 -5.92
C ALA A 31 1.24 14.22 -6.25
N GLN A 32 1.09 15.14 -5.31
CA GLN A 32 0.33 16.37 -5.50
C GLN A 32 0.94 17.25 -6.59
N LYS A 33 2.26 17.25 -6.72
CA LYS A 33 2.99 18.00 -7.75
C LYS A 33 3.06 17.29 -9.10
N GLY A 34 2.53 16.06 -9.20
CA GLY A 34 2.63 15.26 -10.41
C GLY A 34 3.99 14.62 -10.63
N GLU A 35 4.84 14.56 -9.61
CA GLU A 35 6.18 13.99 -9.69
C GLU A 35 6.23 12.50 -9.34
N ALA A 36 5.19 12.00 -8.69
CA ALA A 36 5.06 10.61 -8.31
C ALA A 36 3.63 10.14 -8.52
N ARG A 37 3.47 8.85 -8.79
CA ARG A 37 2.16 8.22 -8.91
C ARG A 37 2.02 7.20 -7.79
N LEU A 38 0.98 7.35 -6.97
CA LEU A 38 0.70 6.46 -5.86
C LEU A 38 -0.49 5.58 -6.20
N SER A 39 -0.37 4.30 -5.94
CA SER A 39 -1.43 3.32 -6.20
C SER A 39 -1.61 2.40 -5.01
N ILE A 40 -2.81 1.86 -4.87
CA ILE A 40 -3.12 0.85 -3.87
C ILE A 40 -4.04 -0.19 -4.52
N SER A 41 -3.79 -1.48 -4.24
CA SER A 41 -4.72 -2.52 -4.64
C SER A 41 -6.05 -2.33 -3.91
N VAL A 42 -7.15 -2.57 -4.61
CA VAL A 42 -8.48 -2.47 -3.99
C VAL A 42 -8.62 -3.42 -2.79
N VAL A 43 -7.87 -4.54 -2.79
CA VAL A 43 -7.84 -5.46 -1.64
C VAL A 43 -7.26 -4.78 -0.41
N ASN A 44 -6.13 -4.09 -0.57
CA ASN A 44 -5.51 -3.35 0.53
C ASN A 44 -6.33 -2.12 0.92
N ARG A 45 -6.99 -1.49 -0.05
CA ARG A 45 -7.89 -0.38 0.25
C ARG A 45 -9.03 -0.83 1.17
N GLY A 46 -9.56 -2.03 0.92
CA GLY A 46 -10.58 -2.61 1.80
C GLY A 46 -10.09 -2.81 3.22
N GLU A 47 -8.83 -3.23 3.38
CA GLU A 47 -8.22 -3.34 4.72
C GLU A 47 -8.12 -1.98 5.41
N VAL A 48 -7.75 -0.94 4.68
CA VAL A 48 -7.69 0.43 5.21
C VAL A 48 -9.08 0.84 5.69
N LEU A 49 -10.09 0.64 4.84
CA LEU A 49 -11.47 1.00 5.17
C LEU A 49 -11.93 0.28 6.45
N TYR A 50 -11.69 -1.02 6.54
CA TYR A 50 -12.07 -1.81 7.70
C TYR A 50 -11.41 -1.29 8.99
N ASN A 51 -10.10 -1.02 8.92
CA ASN A 51 -9.37 -0.54 10.08
C ASN A 51 -9.83 0.86 10.52
N LEU A 52 -10.10 1.74 9.58
CA LEU A 52 -10.62 3.07 9.89
C LEU A 52 -12.03 2.99 10.48
N ALA A 53 -12.85 2.10 9.93
CA ALA A 53 -14.23 1.92 10.41
C ALA A 53 -14.26 1.44 11.86
N LYS A 54 -13.32 0.59 12.26
CA LYS A 54 -13.22 0.14 13.65
C LYS A 54 -12.93 1.29 14.61
N ARG A 55 -12.22 2.32 14.13
CA ARG A 55 -11.81 3.45 14.96
C ARG A 55 -12.85 4.56 15.03
N ALA A 56 -13.48 4.86 13.90
CA ALA A 56 -14.30 6.07 13.77
C ALA A 56 -15.66 5.82 13.14
N GLY A 57 -16.01 4.57 12.83
CA GLY A 57 -17.26 4.24 12.16
C GLY A 57 -17.14 4.30 10.64
N MET A 58 -18.09 3.64 9.98
CA MET A 58 -18.01 3.44 8.52
C MET A 58 -18.13 4.73 7.73
N LEU A 59 -19.03 5.65 8.15
CA LEU A 59 -19.25 6.89 7.41
C LEU A 59 -17.99 7.76 7.39
N ASP A 60 -17.33 7.92 8.54
CA ASP A 60 -16.10 8.69 8.62
C ASP A 60 -14.97 8.02 7.85
N ALA A 61 -14.91 6.69 7.89
CA ALA A 61 -13.90 5.93 7.16
C ALA A 61 -14.05 6.11 5.65
N ILE A 62 -15.29 6.04 5.15
CA ILE A 62 -15.58 6.25 3.71
C ILE A 62 -15.17 7.67 3.31
N GLU A 63 -15.50 8.67 4.12
CA GLU A 63 -15.16 10.06 3.82
C GLU A 63 -13.63 10.26 3.77
N THR A 64 -12.91 9.67 4.72
CA THR A 64 -11.44 9.72 4.73
C THR A 64 -10.85 9.14 3.45
N LEU A 65 -11.35 7.98 3.01
CA LEU A 65 -10.87 7.37 1.78
C LEU A 65 -11.24 8.19 0.55
N ARG A 66 -12.39 8.83 0.55
CA ARG A 66 -12.79 9.71 -0.55
C ARG A 66 -11.81 10.87 -0.72
N ILE A 67 -11.35 11.44 0.39
CA ILE A 67 -10.38 12.53 0.37
C ILE A 67 -9.03 12.03 -0.14
N ILE A 68 -8.55 10.91 0.38
CA ILE A 68 -7.24 10.38 0.01
C ILE A 68 -7.19 9.89 -1.44
N ALA A 69 -8.36 9.58 -2.03
CA ALA A 69 -8.45 9.14 -3.43
C ALA A 69 -7.96 10.21 -4.42
N HIS A 70 -7.83 11.46 -4.00
CA HIS A 70 -7.24 12.50 -4.83
C HIS A 70 -5.74 12.28 -5.05
N TYR A 71 -5.08 11.50 -4.20
CA TYR A 71 -3.63 11.32 -4.24
C TYR A 71 -3.22 9.88 -4.54
N ILE A 72 -4.09 8.92 -4.29
CA ILE A 72 -3.80 7.50 -4.47
C ILE A 72 -4.83 6.87 -5.40
N GLU A 73 -4.35 6.28 -6.50
CA GLU A 73 -5.20 5.54 -7.43
C GLU A 73 -5.54 4.17 -6.84
N SER A 74 -6.82 3.85 -6.76
CA SER A 74 -7.26 2.50 -6.40
C SER A 74 -7.27 1.63 -7.65
N VAL A 75 -6.62 0.47 -7.58
CA VAL A 75 -6.49 -0.43 -8.73
C VAL A 75 -7.31 -1.69 -8.47
N ASP A 76 -8.24 -1.98 -9.37
CA ASP A 76 -9.11 -3.14 -9.25
C ASP A 76 -8.30 -4.44 -9.28
N ALA A 77 -8.76 -5.43 -8.51
CA ALA A 77 -8.18 -6.76 -8.51
C ALA A 77 -8.78 -7.58 -9.65
N THR A 78 -7.91 -8.07 -10.53
CA THR A 78 -8.32 -8.90 -11.65
C THR A 78 -8.04 -10.38 -11.34
N GLU A 79 -8.58 -11.28 -12.16
CA GLU A 79 -8.26 -12.70 -12.05
C GLU A 79 -6.75 -12.92 -12.21
N GLU A 80 -6.13 -12.20 -13.14
CA GLU A 80 -4.69 -12.30 -13.38
C GLU A 80 -3.91 -11.90 -12.13
N GLN A 81 -4.30 -10.81 -11.47
CA GLN A 81 -3.67 -10.38 -10.23
C GLN A 81 -3.90 -11.38 -9.10
N SER A 82 -5.09 -11.97 -9.05
CA SER A 82 -5.38 -13.01 -8.06
C SER A 82 -4.47 -14.21 -8.24
N ASN A 83 -4.24 -14.63 -9.48
CA ASN A 83 -3.34 -15.74 -9.79
C ASN A 83 -1.90 -15.40 -9.39
N GLY A 84 -1.45 -14.18 -9.67
CA GLY A 84 -0.13 -13.70 -9.27
C GLY A 84 0.05 -13.67 -7.76
N ALA A 85 -0.94 -13.16 -7.05
CA ALA A 85 -0.91 -13.13 -5.59
C ALA A 85 -0.88 -14.55 -5.00
N ALA A 86 -1.65 -15.47 -5.57
CA ALA A 86 -1.65 -16.86 -5.12
C ALA A 86 -0.28 -17.51 -5.30
N ALA A 87 0.38 -17.26 -6.43
CA ALA A 87 1.73 -17.76 -6.70
C ALA A 87 2.73 -17.23 -5.68
N LEU A 88 2.67 -15.93 -5.38
CA LEU A 88 3.57 -15.32 -4.40
C LEU A 88 3.33 -15.90 -2.99
N LYS A 89 2.08 -16.09 -2.61
CA LYS A 89 1.77 -16.70 -1.32
C LYS A 89 2.30 -18.14 -1.24
N HIS A 90 2.13 -18.88 -2.30
CA HIS A 90 2.60 -20.27 -2.34
C HIS A 90 4.13 -20.36 -2.15
N ILE A 91 4.87 -19.48 -2.79
CA ILE A 91 6.34 -19.50 -2.76
C ILE A 91 6.89 -18.87 -1.47
N TYR A 92 6.39 -17.69 -1.08
CA TYR A 92 6.99 -16.88 -0.02
C TYR A 92 6.23 -16.88 1.29
N LYS A 93 5.03 -17.46 1.34
CA LYS A 93 4.23 -17.59 2.57
C LYS A 93 3.84 -16.27 3.21
N LEU A 94 3.63 -15.23 2.40
CA LEU A 94 3.11 -13.95 2.87
C LEU A 94 1.59 -14.02 3.04
N GLY A 95 1.01 -13.07 3.76
CA GLY A 95 -0.44 -12.93 3.81
C GLY A 95 -1.02 -12.69 2.43
N PHE A 96 -2.23 -13.20 2.15
CA PHE A 96 -2.78 -13.13 0.81
C PHE A 96 -3.00 -11.68 0.35
N ALA A 97 -3.52 -10.82 1.23
CA ALA A 97 -3.68 -9.40 0.92
C ALA A 97 -2.35 -8.72 0.62
N ASP A 98 -1.30 -9.07 1.37
CA ASP A 98 0.05 -8.55 1.13
C ASP A 98 0.55 -8.94 -0.26
N CYS A 99 0.19 -10.13 -0.71
CA CYS A 99 0.59 -10.60 -2.04
C CYS A 99 -0.05 -9.79 -3.15
N TYR A 100 -1.24 -9.23 -2.94
CA TYR A 100 -1.84 -8.30 -3.92
C TYR A 100 -1.02 -7.01 -4.04
N ALA A 101 -0.52 -6.48 -2.92
CA ALA A 101 0.34 -5.30 -2.96
C ALA A 101 1.63 -5.59 -3.72
N ALA A 102 2.27 -6.72 -3.42
CA ALA A 102 3.51 -7.12 -4.07
C ALA A 102 3.30 -7.37 -5.57
N ASP A 103 2.25 -8.09 -5.93
CA ASP A 103 1.94 -8.39 -7.33
C ASP A 103 1.71 -7.10 -8.12
N LEU A 104 0.95 -6.16 -7.58
CA LEU A 104 0.70 -4.89 -8.23
C LEU A 104 1.99 -4.10 -8.45
N ALA A 105 2.86 -4.05 -7.45
CA ALA A 105 4.14 -3.36 -7.55
C ALA A 105 5.02 -3.99 -8.64
N ILE A 106 5.09 -5.32 -8.68
CA ILE A 106 5.87 -6.03 -9.68
C ILE A 106 5.33 -5.75 -11.09
N ARG A 107 4.03 -5.82 -11.28
CA ARG A 107 3.40 -5.60 -12.59
C ARG A 107 3.65 -4.19 -13.11
N ARG A 108 3.67 -3.20 -12.23
CA ARG A 108 3.86 -1.81 -12.63
C ARG A 108 5.31 -1.36 -12.62
N GLY A 109 6.24 -2.21 -12.20
CA GLY A 109 7.63 -1.79 -12.02
C GLY A 109 7.73 -0.70 -10.96
N ALA A 110 6.87 -0.75 -9.95
CA ALA A 110 6.76 0.27 -8.91
C ALA A 110 7.50 -0.16 -7.66
N THR A 111 7.80 0.81 -6.79
CA THR A 111 8.36 0.55 -5.47
C THR A 111 7.21 0.34 -4.48
N LEU A 112 7.26 -0.75 -3.74
CA LEU A 112 6.28 -1.02 -2.67
C LEU A 112 6.70 -0.25 -1.41
N VAL A 113 5.76 0.52 -0.87
CA VAL A 113 5.96 1.26 0.39
C VAL A 113 5.29 0.48 1.51
N THR A 114 6.06 0.01 2.46
CA THR A 114 5.57 -0.89 3.51
C THR A 114 6.45 -0.82 4.76
N ALA A 115 5.88 -1.17 5.90
CA ALA A 115 6.62 -1.38 7.14
C ALA A 115 6.93 -2.86 7.40
N ASP A 116 6.44 -3.76 6.55
CA ASP A 116 6.61 -5.19 6.74
C ASP A 116 7.86 -5.69 6.03
N LEU A 117 8.85 -6.14 6.81
CA LEU A 117 10.11 -6.63 6.27
C LEU A 117 9.99 -7.99 5.59
N ASP A 118 8.87 -8.71 5.76
CA ASP A 118 8.68 -10.00 5.10
C ASP A 118 8.69 -9.88 3.58
N PHE A 119 8.36 -8.72 3.04
CA PHE A 119 8.43 -8.48 1.59
C PHE A 119 9.85 -8.59 1.03
N THR A 120 10.87 -8.47 1.86
CA THR A 120 12.26 -8.62 1.41
C THR A 120 12.57 -10.04 0.97
N LYS A 121 11.74 -11.02 1.32
CA LYS A 121 11.86 -12.40 0.85
C LYS A 121 11.84 -12.51 -0.68
N LEU A 122 11.19 -11.54 -1.35
CA LEU A 122 11.09 -11.55 -2.80
C LEU A 122 12.39 -11.10 -3.50
N GLY A 123 13.33 -10.56 -2.74
CA GLY A 123 14.63 -10.17 -3.26
C GLY A 123 14.53 -9.14 -4.39
N LYS A 124 15.24 -9.41 -5.48
CA LYS A 124 15.33 -8.46 -6.60
C LYS A 124 14.05 -8.28 -7.41
N GLN A 125 13.07 -9.15 -7.22
CA GLN A 125 11.79 -9.04 -7.94
C GLN A 125 10.99 -7.82 -7.51
N LEU A 126 11.23 -7.32 -6.29
CA LEU A 126 10.40 -6.28 -5.69
C LEU A 126 11.29 -5.20 -5.08
N LYS A 127 11.10 -3.97 -5.54
CA LYS A 127 11.74 -2.81 -4.91
C LYS A 127 10.89 -2.40 -3.72
N VAL A 128 11.51 -2.24 -2.56
CA VAL A 128 10.81 -1.92 -1.31
C VAL A 128 11.35 -0.63 -0.72
N MET A 129 10.44 0.29 -0.39
CA MET A 129 10.74 1.43 0.48
C MET A 129 10.22 1.06 1.85
N ALA A 130 11.14 0.71 2.75
CA ALA A 130 10.78 0.26 4.10
C ALA A 130 10.50 1.46 5.00
N LEU A 131 9.35 1.43 5.66
CA LEU A 131 9.02 2.39 6.70
C LEU A 131 9.55 1.85 8.04
N PRO A 132 9.88 2.75 8.99
CA PRO A 132 10.35 2.31 10.29
C PRO A 132 9.30 1.47 11.00
N ARG A 133 9.75 0.50 11.80
CA ARG A 133 8.87 -0.24 12.70
C ARG A 133 8.41 0.67 13.83
N HIS A 134 7.33 0.25 14.50
CA HIS A 134 6.93 0.92 15.73
C HIS A 134 8.06 0.82 16.75
N VAL A 135 8.45 1.98 17.25
CA VAL A 135 9.40 2.05 18.36
C VAL A 135 8.57 2.26 19.62
N LYS A 136 8.80 1.41 20.59
CA LYS A 136 8.12 1.54 21.88
C LYS A 136 8.71 2.68 22.68
#